data_e348b610d73a294ddd6134bede29a70e
#
_entry.id   e348b610d73a294ddd6134bede29a70e
#
_cell.length_a   1.000
_cell.length_b   1.000
_cell.length_c   1.000
_cell.angle_alpha   90.00
_cell.angle_beta   90.00
_cell.angle_gamma   90.00
#
_symmetry.space_group_name_H-M   'P 1'
#
loop_
_entity.id
_entity.type
_entity.pdbx_description
1 polymer ?
#
loop_
_entity_poly.entity_id
_entity_poly.type
_entity_poly.pdbx_seq_one_letter_code
_entity_poly.pdbx_strand_id
1 'polypeptide(L)'
;MKKVMGILLASTLILGACGHHQDSAKKESTSHKKKENDNEELNEELKEFKSKKNMDIKIKGDTIVSDKFEAKIKEPFIINEKDEKKKYIAFKMEITAKKDDKDLNPSSISHDYINITQDDKNTVNKLRDGYLLSDKNYKDWTEHNQDQIKKGKTAQAMFIYELRGDGNINLNVHKYSEDKTVDSKSFKFSKLKTEYFSHRAETREEVEKKEKEFEEEYKKEQEREKEKEKQKDDDHSGLDEV
;
A
#
# COMPACT_ATOMS: atom_id res chain seq x y z
N MET A 1 -26.03 -38.39 -6.07
CA MET A 1 -25.70 -39.27 -4.93
C MET A 1 -24.25 -39.04 -4.51
N LYS A 2 -24.03 -39.00 -3.24
CA LYS A 2 -22.76 -38.90 -2.45
C LYS A 2 -22.30 -37.49 -2.09
N LYS A 3 -22.83 -37.09 -0.94
CA LYS A 3 -22.30 -36.03 -0.08
C LYS A 3 -20.98 -36.49 0.51
N VAL A 4 -19.93 -35.66 0.42
CA VAL A 4 -18.70 -35.85 1.21
C VAL A 4 -18.65 -34.74 2.24
N MET A 5 -18.83 -35.12 3.49
CA MET A 5 -18.79 -34.33 4.70
C MET A 5 -17.34 -34.34 5.18
N GLY A 6 -16.65 -33.21 5.05
CA GLY A 6 -15.28 -33.06 5.56
C GLY A 6 -15.31 -32.66 7.04
N ILE A 7 -14.84 -33.54 7.88
CA ILE A 7 -14.69 -33.38 9.33
C ILE A 7 -13.40 -32.59 9.59
N LEU A 8 -13.52 -31.41 10.19
CA LEU A 8 -12.41 -30.65 10.76
C LEU A 8 -12.04 -31.26 12.10
N LEU A 9 -10.87 -31.90 12.15
CA LEU A 9 -10.22 -32.37 13.37
C LEU A 9 -9.48 -31.21 14.03
N ALA A 10 -10.05 -30.68 15.11
CA ALA A 10 -9.36 -29.79 16.03
C ALA A 10 -8.53 -30.63 16.97
N SER A 11 -7.22 -30.66 16.79
CA SER A 11 -6.26 -31.31 17.68
C SER A 11 -5.89 -30.38 18.84
N THR A 12 -6.53 -30.57 19.98
CA THR A 12 -6.12 -29.99 21.26
C THR A 12 -4.97 -30.83 21.85
N LEU A 13 -3.76 -30.29 21.81
CA LEU A 13 -2.62 -30.83 22.58
C LEU A 13 -2.73 -30.32 24.03
N ILE A 14 -3.22 -31.21 24.92
CA ILE A 14 -3.11 -31.05 26.36
C ILE A 14 -1.81 -31.72 26.80
N LEU A 15 -0.80 -30.91 27.08
CA LEU A 15 0.40 -31.36 27.77
C LEU A 15 0.15 -31.31 29.27
N GLY A 16 -0.17 -32.48 29.85
CA GLY A 16 -0.19 -32.71 31.27
C GLY A 16 1.21 -32.86 31.79
N ALA A 17 1.63 -31.97 32.67
CA ALA A 17 2.79 -32.19 33.55
C ALA A 17 2.30 -32.40 34.98
N CYS A 18 2.34 -33.65 35.45
CA CYS A 18 2.28 -33.99 36.85
C CYS A 18 3.64 -33.75 37.51
N GLY A 19 3.68 -32.93 38.55
CA GLY A 19 4.82 -32.74 39.43
C GLY A 19 4.32 -32.27 40.78
N HIS A 20 4.28 -33.21 41.72
CA HIS A 20 3.87 -33.03 43.10
C HIS A 20 5.01 -32.34 43.88
N HIS A 21 4.75 -31.16 44.51
CA HIS A 21 5.25 -30.84 45.85
C HIS A 21 4.46 -29.68 46.47
N GLN A 22 4.12 -29.92 47.73
CA GLN A 22 3.39 -29.10 48.67
C GLN A 22 4.28 -27.94 49.12
N ASP A 23 3.80 -26.69 49.04
CA ASP A 23 3.72 -25.77 50.20
C ASP A 23 3.12 -24.41 49.84
N SER A 24 2.39 -23.98 50.82
CA SER A 24 1.53 -22.85 51.07
C SER A 24 1.86 -21.47 50.50
N ALA A 25 0.80 -20.74 50.20
CA ALA A 25 0.52 -19.32 50.35
C ALA A 25 0.54 -18.37 49.13
N LYS A 26 -0.67 -17.90 48.81
CA LYS A 26 -0.99 -16.60 48.22
C LYS A 26 -0.35 -16.20 46.90
N LYS A 27 -1.10 -16.46 45.81
CA LYS A 27 -1.20 -15.54 44.65
C LYS A 27 -2.45 -15.84 43.81
N GLU A 28 -3.62 -15.47 44.32
CA GLU A 28 -4.80 -15.23 43.46
C GLU A 28 -4.84 -13.75 43.13
N SER A 29 -4.59 -13.36 41.91
CA SER A 29 -5.18 -12.17 41.25
C SER A 29 -4.68 -11.83 39.87
N THR A 30 -3.88 -12.67 39.17
CA THR A 30 -3.36 -12.30 37.83
C THR A 30 -3.95 -13.07 36.66
N SER A 31 -4.68 -14.18 36.89
CA SER A 31 -5.22 -14.98 35.78
C SER A 31 -6.59 -14.51 35.26
N HIS A 32 -7.36 -13.80 36.07
CA HIS A 32 -8.68 -13.29 35.64
C HIS A 32 -8.60 -12.06 34.73
N LYS A 33 -7.66 -11.14 34.98
CA LYS A 33 -7.49 -9.96 34.13
C LYS A 33 -7.02 -10.29 32.71
N LYS A 34 -6.21 -11.34 32.53
CA LYS A 34 -5.72 -11.74 31.20
C LYS A 34 -6.83 -12.37 30.35
N LYS A 35 -7.71 -13.17 30.96
CA LYS A 35 -8.84 -13.78 30.25
C LYS A 35 -9.97 -12.78 29.90
N GLU A 36 -10.18 -11.75 30.71
CA GLU A 36 -11.14 -10.70 30.40
C GLU A 36 -10.64 -9.82 29.23
N ASN A 37 -9.35 -9.43 29.22
CA ASN A 37 -8.76 -8.69 28.10
C ASN A 37 -8.83 -9.46 26.78
N ASP A 38 -8.48 -10.75 26.80
CA ASP A 38 -8.52 -11.59 25.60
C ASP A 38 -9.95 -11.72 25.03
N ASN A 39 -10.98 -11.72 25.88
CA ASN A 39 -12.38 -11.75 25.47
C ASN A 39 -12.90 -10.39 24.96
N GLU A 40 -12.44 -9.29 25.49
CA GLU A 40 -12.80 -7.95 25.01
C GLU A 40 -12.20 -7.69 23.63
N GLU A 41 -10.92 -8.02 23.43
CA GLU A 41 -10.23 -7.89 22.16
C GLU A 41 -10.90 -8.74 21.07
N LEU A 42 -11.22 -10.00 21.35
CA LEU A 42 -11.94 -10.88 20.44
C LEU A 42 -13.35 -10.35 20.09
N ASN A 43 -14.05 -9.76 21.04
CA ASN A 43 -15.35 -9.17 20.80
C ASN A 43 -15.29 -7.89 19.95
N GLU A 44 -14.23 -7.10 20.09
CA GLU A 44 -13.99 -5.94 19.23
C GLU A 44 -13.67 -6.36 17.80
N GLU A 45 -12.80 -7.33 17.60
CA GLU A 45 -12.48 -7.91 16.28
C GLU A 45 -13.73 -8.46 15.58
N LEU A 46 -14.58 -9.19 16.30
CA LEU A 46 -15.84 -9.71 15.77
C LEU A 46 -16.84 -8.61 15.38
N LYS A 47 -16.91 -7.53 16.15
CA LYS A 47 -17.76 -6.37 15.82
C LYS A 47 -17.24 -5.67 14.56
N GLU A 48 -15.94 -5.51 14.47
CA GLU A 48 -15.29 -4.90 13.29
C GLU A 48 -15.50 -5.75 12.04
N PHE A 49 -15.26 -7.05 12.11
CA PHE A 49 -15.52 -7.99 11.02
C PHE A 49 -16.98 -7.92 10.52
N LYS A 50 -17.94 -7.92 11.46
CA LYS A 50 -19.36 -7.78 11.13
C LYS A 50 -19.67 -6.42 10.47
N SER A 51 -19.03 -5.36 10.94
CA SER A 51 -19.18 -4.02 10.36
C SER A 51 -18.63 -3.95 8.94
N LYS A 52 -17.45 -4.52 8.70
CA LYS A 52 -16.85 -4.61 7.34
C LYS A 52 -17.73 -5.43 6.40
N LYS A 53 -18.22 -6.59 6.86
CA LYS A 53 -19.05 -7.49 6.06
C LYS A 53 -20.42 -6.92 5.68
N ASN A 54 -21.04 -6.14 6.56
CA ASN A 54 -22.36 -5.55 6.33
C ASN A 54 -22.31 -4.17 5.66
N MET A 55 -21.14 -3.70 5.26
CA MET A 55 -21.00 -2.41 4.63
C MET A 55 -21.66 -2.40 3.24
N ASP A 56 -22.54 -1.42 3.03
CA ASP A 56 -23.06 -1.16 1.69
C ASP A 56 -22.01 -0.44 0.85
N ILE A 57 -21.74 -0.98 -0.33
CA ILE A 57 -20.79 -0.41 -1.28
C ILE A 57 -21.37 -0.44 -2.69
N LYS A 58 -21.18 0.63 -3.45
CA LYS A 58 -21.64 0.77 -4.83
C LYS A 58 -20.87 1.82 -5.60
N ILE A 59 -21.01 1.84 -6.91
CA ILE A 59 -20.43 2.84 -7.79
C ILE A 59 -21.51 3.83 -8.22
N LYS A 60 -21.25 5.14 -8.03
CA LYS A 60 -22.07 6.22 -8.52
C LYS A 60 -21.25 7.11 -9.46
N GLY A 61 -21.46 6.96 -10.78
CA GLY A 61 -20.64 7.67 -11.77
C GLY A 61 -19.17 7.25 -11.70
N ASP A 62 -18.31 8.14 -11.25
CA ASP A 62 -16.88 7.90 -11.06
C ASP A 62 -16.48 7.74 -9.59
N THR A 63 -17.44 7.48 -8.70
CA THR A 63 -17.19 7.43 -7.27
C THR A 63 -17.68 6.12 -6.68
N ILE A 64 -16.80 5.40 -6.00
CA ILE A 64 -17.16 4.29 -5.12
C ILE A 64 -17.68 4.90 -3.83
N VAL A 65 -18.89 4.54 -3.43
CA VAL A 65 -19.55 5.10 -2.26
C VAL A 65 -19.87 4.00 -1.27
N SER A 66 -19.45 4.18 -0.03
CA SER A 66 -19.83 3.34 1.10
C SER A 66 -20.29 4.20 2.29
N ASP A 67 -20.66 3.57 3.38
CA ASP A 67 -20.96 4.25 4.65
C ASP A 67 -19.71 4.69 5.42
N LYS A 68 -18.53 4.15 5.09
CA LYS A 68 -17.23 4.46 5.71
C LYS A 68 -16.38 5.44 4.90
N PHE A 69 -16.44 5.36 3.57
CA PHE A 69 -15.61 6.17 2.68
C PHE A 69 -16.30 6.50 1.36
N GLU A 70 -15.73 7.47 0.65
CA GLU A 70 -15.95 7.72 -0.77
C GLU A 70 -14.60 7.70 -1.47
N ALA A 71 -14.51 7.00 -2.61
CA ALA A 71 -13.30 6.96 -3.44
C ALA A 71 -13.64 7.43 -4.85
N LYS A 72 -13.20 8.64 -5.20
CA LYS A 72 -13.38 9.22 -6.52
C LYS A 72 -12.32 8.71 -7.47
N ILE A 73 -12.74 7.93 -8.46
CA ILE A 73 -11.88 7.41 -9.52
C ILE A 73 -11.54 8.55 -10.47
N LYS A 74 -10.26 8.82 -10.68
CA LYS A 74 -9.78 9.69 -11.76
C LYS A 74 -9.73 8.89 -13.07
N GLU A 75 -9.43 9.57 -14.18
CA GLU A 75 -9.28 8.90 -15.47
C GLU A 75 -8.16 7.84 -15.38
N PRO A 76 -8.48 6.54 -15.56
CA PRO A 76 -7.46 5.51 -15.54
C PRO A 76 -6.61 5.57 -16.79
N PHE A 77 -5.37 5.07 -16.70
CA PHE A 77 -4.43 5.08 -17.82
C PHE A 77 -3.57 3.82 -17.84
N ILE A 78 -3.01 3.55 -19.00
CA ILE A 78 -2.10 2.42 -19.21
C ILE A 78 -0.67 2.90 -18.98
N ILE A 79 0.10 2.14 -18.22
CA ILE A 79 1.55 2.31 -18.10
C ILE A 79 2.20 1.21 -18.95
N ASN A 80 2.96 1.62 -19.96
CA ASN A 80 3.76 0.72 -20.78
C ASN A 80 5.20 0.74 -20.27
N GLU A 81 5.57 -0.28 -19.52
CA GLU A 81 6.93 -0.47 -19.01
C GLU A 81 7.80 -1.07 -20.11
N LYS A 82 8.82 -0.32 -20.53
CA LYS A 82 9.63 -0.63 -21.71
C LYS A 82 10.70 -1.69 -21.46
N ASP A 83 11.25 -1.72 -20.25
CA ASP A 83 12.40 -2.59 -19.94
C ASP A 83 11.99 -4.06 -19.81
N GLU A 84 10.84 -4.33 -19.19
CA GLU A 84 10.27 -5.67 -19.03
C GLU A 84 9.20 -6.01 -20.07
N LYS A 85 8.84 -5.04 -20.91
CA LYS A 85 7.76 -5.17 -21.92
C LYS A 85 6.41 -5.53 -21.31
N LYS A 86 6.15 -5.03 -20.11
CA LYS A 86 4.88 -5.22 -19.39
C LYS A 86 3.99 -4.01 -19.57
N LYS A 87 2.70 -4.25 -19.50
CA LYS A 87 1.67 -3.20 -19.46
C LYS A 87 0.89 -3.30 -18.16
N TYR A 88 0.56 -2.16 -17.60
CA TYR A 88 -0.24 -2.05 -16.37
C TYR A 88 -1.41 -1.11 -16.60
N ILE A 89 -2.50 -1.33 -15.91
CA ILE A 89 -3.56 -0.33 -15.72
C ILE A 89 -3.36 0.35 -14.38
N ALA A 90 -3.40 1.67 -14.37
CA ALA A 90 -3.31 2.48 -13.17
C ALA A 90 -4.64 3.21 -12.90
N PHE A 91 -5.08 3.17 -11.64
CA PHE A 91 -6.24 3.90 -11.14
C PHE A 91 -5.78 4.90 -10.09
N LYS A 92 -5.81 6.18 -10.40
CA LYS A 92 -5.67 7.26 -9.41
C LYS A 92 -7.01 7.48 -8.73
N MET A 93 -7.02 7.56 -7.40
CA MET A 93 -8.23 7.77 -6.62
C MET A 93 -8.01 8.83 -5.53
N GLU A 94 -9.04 9.63 -5.30
CA GLU A 94 -9.14 10.51 -4.14
C GLU A 94 -10.11 9.86 -3.16
N ILE A 95 -9.60 9.47 -1.98
CA ILE A 95 -10.34 8.69 -0.99
C ILE A 95 -10.62 9.56 0.23
N THR A 96 -11.90 9.78 0.54
CA THR A 96 -12.35 10.57 1.67
C THR A 96 -12.97 9.67 2.73
N ALA A 97 -12.45 9.71 3.97
CA ALA A 97 -13.02 8.99 5.10
C ALA A 97 -14.27 9.71 5.64
N LYS A 98 -15.38 8.99 5.80
CA LYS A 98 -16.63 9.50 6.37
C LYS A 98 -16.73 9.28 7.88
N LYS A 99 -16.05 8.27 8.39
CA LYS A 99 -16.02 7.88 9.80
C LYS A 99 -14.58 7.75 10.27
N ASP A 100 -14.40 7.84 11.58
CA ASP A 100 -13.13 7.44 12.18
C ASP A 100 -13.04 5.92 12.16
N ASP A 101 -11.99 5.41 11.52
CA ASP A 101 -11.69 3.99 11.41
C ASP A 101 -10.16 3.84 11.33
N LYS A 102 -9.57 3.18 12.33
CA LYS A 102 -8.11 3.04 12.46
C LYS A 102 -7.48 2.23 11.32
N ASP A 103 -8.27 1.35 10.70
CA ASP A 103 -7.81 0.46 9.65
C ASP A 103 -8.13 0.98 8.24
N LEU A 104 -8.81 2.14 8.17
CA LEU A 104 -9.16 2.73 6.88
C LEU A 104 -7.96 3.45 6.26
N ASN A 105 -7.31 2.80 5.33
CA ASN A 105 -6.26 3.34 4.49
C ASN A 105 -6.49 2.95 3.03
N PRO A 106 -5.83 3.59 2.06
CA PRO A 106 -6.03 3.27 0.65
C PRO A 106 -5.80 1.81 0.30
N SER A 107 -4.74 1.18 0.82
CA SER A 107 -4.43 -0.23 0.53
C SER A 107 -5.50 -1.18 1.07
N SER A 108 -6.02 -0.95 2.28
CA SER A 108 -7.09 -1.76 2.83
C SER A 108 -8.36 -1.66 1.99
N ILE A 109 -8.70 -0.46 1.50
CA ILE A 109 -9.85 -0.26 0.62
C ILE A 109 -9.68 -1.04 -0.70
N SER A 110 -8.50 -0.95 -1.33
CA SER A 110 -8.23 -1.68 -2.55
C SER A 110 -8.31 -3.19 -2.35
N HIS A 111 -7.66 -3.71 -1.32
CA HIS A 111 -7.60 -5.14 -1.04
C HIS A 111 -8.96 -5.72 -0.62
N ASP A 112 -9.69 -5.01 0.23
CA ASP A 112 -10.88 -5.53 0.90
C ASP A 112 -12.17 -5.38 0.08
N TYR A 113 -12.21 -4.42 -0.86
CA TYR A 113 -13.46 -4.04 -1.54
C TYR A 113 -13.37 -3.90 -3.05
N ILE A 114 -12.17 -3.95 -3.65
CA ILE A 114 -11.98 -3.74 -5.08
C ILE A 114 -11.25 -4.93 -5.70
N ASN A 115 -11.71 -5.37 -6.85
CA ASN A 115 -10.91 -6.22 -7.70
C ASN A 115 -11.00 -5.74 -9.15
N ILE A 116 -9.92 -5.93 -9.89
CA ILE A 116 -9.85 -5.55 -11.29
C ILE A 116 -9.84 -6.82 -12.13
N THR A 117 -10.71 -6.83 -13.13
CA THR A 117 -10.75 -7.90 -14.12
C THR A 117 -10.56 -7.36 -15.52
N GLN A 118 -10.06 -8.19 -16.41
CA GLN A 118 -9.88 -7.87 -17.82
C GLN A 118 -10.58 -8.93 -18.67
N ASP A 119 -11.37 -8.46 -19.64
CA ASP A 119 -12.02 -9.33 -20.59
C ASP A 119 -10.98 -9.93 -21.54
N ASP A 120 -11.17 -11.19 -21.89
CA ASP A 120 -10.46 -11.86 -22.96
C ASP A 120 -11.49 -12.47 -23.89
N LYS A 121 -11.06 -13.02 -25.02
CA LYS A 121 -11.95 -13.57 -26.05
C LYS A 121 -12.98 -14.57 -25.49
N ASN A 122 -12.55 -15.40 -24.55
CA ASN A 122 -13.39 -16.49 -24.01
C ASN A 122 -13.46 -16.50 -22.47
N THR A 123 -12.75 -15.59 -21.79
CA THR A 123 -12.60 -15.60 -20.33
C THR A 123 -12.59 -14.20 -19.77
N VAL A 124 -12.79 -14.10 -18.45
CA VAL A 124 -12.56 -12.89 -17.67
C VAL A 124 -11.40 -13.19 -16.71
N ASN A 125 -10.33 -12.44 -16.82
CA ASN A 125 -9.12 -12.63 -16.01
C ASN A 125 -9.12 -11.66 -14.82
N LYS A 126 -9.01 -12.16 -13.59
CA LYS A 126 -8.69 -11.34 -12.43
C LYS A 126 -7.23 -10.89 -12.58
N LEU A 127 -7.01 -9.58 -12.55
CA LEU A 127 -5.67 -9.01 -12.64
C LEU A 127 -4.98 -9.09 -11.28
N ARG A 128 -3.65 -9.20 -11.32
CA ARG A 128 -2.81 -9.18 -10.13
C ARG A 128 -2.31 -7.75 -9.91
N ASP A 129 -2.05 -7.44 -8.66
CA ASP A 129 -1.39 -6.19 -8.31
C ASP A 129 -0.08 -6.08 -9.10
N GLY A 130 0.11 -4.92 -9.71
CA GLY A 130 1.34 -4.55 -10.40
C GLY A 130 2.28 -3.83 -9.45
N TYR A 131 3.55 -3.85 -9.78
CA TYR A 131 4.58 -3.14 -9.06
C TYR A 131 5.48 -2.39 -10.03
N LEU A 132 5.68 -1.09 -9.81
CA LEU A 132 6.68 -0.29 -10.52
C LEU A 132 7.88 -0.12 -9.59
N LEU A 133 9.07 -0.46 -10.07
CA LEU A 133 10.32 -0.38 -9.29
C LEU A 133 10.70 1.05 -8.92
N SER A 134 10.26 2.03 -9.71
CA SER A 134 10.39 3.45 -9.39
C SER A 134 9.05 4.12 -9.63
N ASP A 135 8.65 4.99 -8.73
CA ASP A 135 7.38 5.68 -8.75
C ASP A 135 7.52 7.20 -8.60
N LYS A 136 8.69 7.75 -8.93
CA LYS A 136 8.97 9.19 -8.81
C LYS A 136 7.86 10.06 -9.37
N ASN A 137 7.35 9.70 -10.56
CA ASN A 137 6.28 10.45 -11.23
C ASN A 137 4.92 10.32 -10.55
N TYR A 138 4.79 9.35 -9.63
CA TYR A 138 3.54 9.02 -8.95
C TYR A 138 3.66 9.07 -7.43
N LYS A 139 4.78 9.59 -6.90
CA LYS A 139 5.06 9.60 -5.47
C LYS A 139 3.92 10.18 -4.64
N ASP A 140 3.37 11.33 -5.04
CA ASP A 140 2.24 11.97 -4.35
C ASP A 140 0.98 11.09 -4.28
N TRP A 141 0.90 10.08 -5.15
CA TRP A 141 -0.22 9.16 -5.24
C TRP A 141 0.04 7.80 -4.57
N THR A 142 1.28 7.48 -4.24
CA THR A 142 1.67 6.15 -3.73
C THR A 142 2.22 6.19 -2.30
N GLU A 143 2.83 7.29 -1.87
CA GLU A 143 3.52 7.38 -0.58
C GLU A 143 2.63 7.22 0.65
N HIS A 144 1.32 7.55 0.52
CA HIS A 144 0.36 7.49 1.63
C HIS A 144 -0.60 6.29 1.55
N ASN A 145 -0.30 5.29 0.71
CA ASN A 145 -1.20 4.15 0.50
C ASN A 145 -1.47 3.33 1.77
N GLN A 146 -0.57 3.35 2.75
CA GLN A 146 -0.69 2.64 4.03
C GLN A 146 -1.12 3.55 5.19
N ASP A 147 -1.23 4.86 4.95
CA ASP A 147 -1.51 5.81 6.03
C ASP A 147 -3.01 5.87 6.33
N GLN A 148 -3.35 5.90 7.62
CA GLN A 148 -4.73 6.04 8.06
C GLN A 148 -5.36 7.35 7.56
N ILE A 149 -6.53 7.26 6.96
CA ILE A 149 -7.28 8.44 6.52
C ILE A 149 -8.15 8.94 7.69
N LYS A 150 -7.86 10.12 8.20
CA LYS A 150 -8.65 10.75 9.26
C LYS A 150 -10.04 11.14 8.75
N LYS A 151 -11.07 11.04 9.59
CA LYS A 151 -12.44 11.44 9.26
C LYS A 151 -12.51 12.81 8.62
N GLY A 152 -13.24 12.92 7.52
CA GLY A 152 -13.43 14.14 6.73
C GLY A 152 -12.21 14.59 5.95
N LYS A 153 -11.11 13.80 5.95
CA LYS A 153 -9.90 14.07 5.17
C LYS A 153 -9.86 13.18 3.95
N THR A 154 -9.13 13.66 2.93
CA THR A 154 -8.95 12.96 1.66
C THR A 154 -7.47 12.58 1.48
N ALA A 155 -7.22 11.32 1.16
CA ALA A 155 -5.92 10.83 0.71
C ALA A 155 -5.95 10.62 -0.81
N GLN A 156 -4.80 10.85 -1.45
CA GLN A 156 -4.56 10.42 -2.82
C GLN A 156 -3.98 9.02 -2.82
N ALA A 157 -4.40 8.20 -3.79
CA ALA A 157 -3.91 6.82 -3.92
C ALA A 157 -3.81 6.43 -5.38
N MET A 158 -2.86 5.56 -5.72
CA MET A 158 -2.77 4.93 -7.02
C MET A 158 -2.63 3.42 -6.88
N PHE A 159 -3.49 2.69 -7.59
CA PHE A 159 -3.47 1.24 -7.64
C PHE A 159 -3.11 0.79 -9.05
N ILE A 160 -2.22 -0.17 -9.15
CA ILE A 160 -1.63 -0.62 -10.41
C ILE A 160 -1.87 -2.13 -10.54
N TYR A 161 -2.30 -2.57 -11.72
CA TYR A 161 -2.56 -3.99 -11.99
C TYR A 161 -1.92 -4.40 -13.32
N GLU A 162 -1.29 -5.57 -13.33
CA GLU A 162 -0.63 -6.10 -14.54
C GLU A 162 -1.68 -6.57 -15.56
N LEU A 163 -1.62 -6.00 -16.77
CA LEU A 163 -2.51 -6.36 -17.88
C LEU A 163 -2.06 -7.67 -18.54
N ARG A 164 -3.03 -8.46 -18.98
CA ARG A 164 -2.79 -9.73 -19.68
C ARG A 164 -3.12 -9.69 -21.15
N GLY A 165 -3.71 -8.59 -21.63
CA GLY A 165 -4.14 -8.41 -23.01
C GLY A 165 -4.66 -7.00 -23.25
N ASP A 166 -5.48 -6.84 -24.28
CA ASP A 166 -6.04 -5.56 -24.72
C ASP A 166 -7.59 -5.51 -24.61
N GLY A 167 -8.18 -6.42 -23.83
CA GLY A 167 -9.63 -6.44 -23.57
C GLY A 167 -10.08 -5.34 -22.61
N ASN A 168 -11.40 -5.14 -22.51
CA ASN A 168 -11.94 -4.14 -21.58
C ASN A 168 -11.56 -4.47 -20.15
N ILE A 169 -11.43 -3.42 -19.34
CA ILE A 169 -11.03 -3.51 -17.95
C ILE A 169 -12.24 -3.19 -17.09
N ASN A 170 -12.52 -4.03 -16.10
CA ASN A 170 -13.66 -3.84 -15.22
C ASN A 170 -13.14 -3.63 -13.79
N LEU A 171 -13.47 -2.49 -13.20
CA LEU A 171 -13.31 -2.24 -11.78
C LEU A 171 -14.58 -2.75 -11.09
N ASN A 172 -14.42 -3.76 -10.26
CA ASN A 172 -15.52 -4.41 -9.56
C ASN A 172 -15.42 -4.06 -8.07
N VAL A 173 -16.55 -3.78 -7.46
CA VAL A 173 -16.65 -3.64 -6.01
C VAL A 173 -17.39 -4.83 -5.41
N HIS A 174 -16.93 -5.28 -4.25
CA HIS A 174 -17.48 -6.42 -3.52
C HIS A 174 -17.58 -6.13 -2.03
N LYS A 175 -18.34 -6.89 -1.29
CA LYS A 175 -18.38 -6.83 0.16
C LYS A 175 -17.14 -7.48 0.76
N TYR A 176 -16.72 -7.04 1.91
CA TYR A 176 -15.61 -7.62 2.65
C TYR A 176 -15.72 -9.13 2.77
N SER A 177 -14.64 -9.84 2.45
CA SER A 177 -14.58 -11.33 2.43
C SER A 177 -15.57 -12.03 1.50
N GLU A 178 -16.16 -11.34 0.54
CA GLU A 178 -17.04 -11.94 -0.46
C GLU A 178 -16.45 -11.79 -1.86
N ASP A 179 -16.38 -12.89 -2.61
CA ASP A 179 -15.93 -12.85 -4.02
C ASP A 179 -17.01 -12.33 -4.98
N LYS A 180 -18.24 -12.15 -4.48
CA LYS A 180 -19.36 -11.72 -5.31
C LYS A 180 -19.30 -10.22 -5.56
N THR A 181 -19.12 -9.85 -6.83
CA THR A 181 -19.26 -8.47 -7.30
C THR A 181 -20.67 -7.95 -7.02
N VAL A 182 -20.75 -6.79 -6.38
CA VAL A 182 -22.03 -6.09 -6.10
C VAL A 182 -22.28 -4.96 -7.09
N ASP A 183 -21.22 -4.37 -7.65
CA ASP A 183 -21.30 -3.33 -8.69
C ASP A 183 -20.01 -3.31 -9.51
N SER A 184 -20.06 -2.76 -10.73
CA SER A 184 -18.92 -2.76 -11.64
C SER A 184 -18.93 -1.56 -12.58
N LYS A 185 -17.73 -1.07 -12.91
CA LYS A 185 -17.49 -0.03 -13.92
C LYS A 185 -16.51 -0.50 -14.97
N SER A 186 -16.93 -0.49 -16.23
CA SER A 186 -16.09 -0.93 -17.35
C SER A 186 -15.40 0.23 -18.06
N PHE A 187 -14.15 0.00 -18.47
CA PHE A 187 -13.30 0.92 -19.21
C PHE A 187 -12.85 0.26 -20.51
N LYS A 188 -13.10 0.94 -21.64
CA LYS A 188 -12.65 0.45 -22.95
C LYS A 188 -11.13 0.66 -23.07
N PHE A 189 -10.37 -0.43 -23.19
CA PHE A 189 -8.92 -0.40 -23.32
C PHE A 189 -8.45 0.59 -24.40
N SER A 190 -9.08 0.56 -25.57
CA SER A 190 -8.72 1.43 -26.71
C SER A 190 -8.94 2.94 -26.50
N LYS A 191 -9.61 3.33 -25.42
CA LYS A 191 -9.87 4.73 -25.07
C LYS A 191 -8.94 5.25 -23.97
N LEU A 192 -8.15 4.37 -23.34
CA LEU A 192 -7.25 4.75 -22.27
C LEU A 192 -6.00 5.40 -22.82
N LYS A 193 -5.56 6.47 -22.16
CA LYS A 193 -4.25 7.08 -22.42
C LYS A 193 -3.15 6.10 -22.05
N THR A 194 -2.04 6.15 -22.78
CA THR A 194 -0.86 5.33 -22.47
C THR A 194 0.29 6.25 -22.08
N GLU A 195 0.86 6.01 -20.92
CA GLU A 195 2.10 6.60 -20.46
C GLU A 195 3.23 5.58 -20.59
N TYR A 196 4.44 6.06 -20.86
CA TYR A 196 5.61 5.21 -21.02
C TYR A 196 6.51 5.37 -19.80
N PHE A 197 6.97 4.24 -19.30
CA PHE A 197 7.84 4.15 -18.15
C PHE A 197 9.08 3.32 -18.50
N SER A 198 10.24 3.69 -17.97
CA SER A 198 11.48 2.92 -18.08
C SER A 198 12.26 3.09 -16.77
N HIS A 199 12.37 2.02 -16.03
CA HIS A 199 13.14 1.99 -14.79
C HIS A 199 14.64 2.30 -15.04
N ARG A 200 15.20 1.81 -16.13
CA ARG A 200 16.61 2.07 -16.48
C ARG A 200 16.88 3.53 -16.78
N ALA A 201 15.96 4.20 -17.48
CA ALA A 201 16.09 5.63 -17.76
C ALA A 201 16.06 6.46 -16.47
N GLU A 202 15.12 6.19 -15.58
CA GLU A 202 15.02 6.89 -14.30
C GLU A 202 16.23 6.65 -13.41
N THR A 203 16.71 5.40 -13.31
CA THR A 203 17.92 5.07 -12.54
C THR A 203 19.15 5.79 -13.09
N ARG A 204 19.29 5.89 -14.41
CA ARG A 204 20.39 6.59 -15.06
C ARG A 204 20.37 8.08 -14.74
N GLU A 205 19.21 8.73 -14.84
CA GLU A 205 19.06 10.14 -14.46
C GLU A 205 19.41 10.40 -12.99
N GLU A 206 19.06 9.48 -12.09
CA GLU A 206 19.44 9.57 -10.66
C GLU A 206 20.93 9.46 -10.44
N VAL A 207 21.60 8.53 -11.13
CA VAL A 207 23.04 8.36 -11.05
C VAL A 207 23.73 9.60 -11.57
N GLU A 208 23.37 10.08 -12.77
CA GLU A 208 23.95 11.28 -13.37
C GLU A 208 23.74 12.53 -12.48
N LYS A 209 22.59 12.63 -11.80
CA LYS A 209 22.34 13.72 -10.86
C LYS A 209 23.26 13.64 -9.63
N LYS A 210 23.38 12.46 -9.02
CA LYS A 210 24.26 12.27 -7.84
C LYS A 210 25.73 12.48 -8.19
N GLU A 211 26.17 12.07 -9.37
CA GLU A 211 27.53 12.33 -9.84
C GLU A 211 27.81 13.83 -9.95
N LYS A 212 26.88 14.60 -10.52
CA LYS A 212 27.02 16.07 -10.59
C LYS A 212 27.04 16.73 -9.20
N GLU A 213 26.14 16.33 -8.31
CA GLU A 213 26.10 16.83 -6.93
C GLU A 213 27.43 16.55 -6.22
N PHE A 214 27.99 15.35 -6.37
CA PHE A 214 29.28 14.96 -5.81
C PHE A 214 30.44 15.77 -6.39
N GLU A 215 30.47 15.97 -7.73
CA GLU A 215 31.50 16.80 -8.36
C GLU A 215 31.47 18.26 -7.89
N GLU A 216 30.27 18.82 -7.70
CA GLU A 216 30.12 20.18 -7.18
C GLU A 216 30.60 20.30 -5.72
N GLU A 217 30.26 19.31 -4.89
CA GLU A 217 30.69 19.28 -3.48
C GLU A 217 32.21 19.15 -3.38
N TYR A 218 32.81 18.27 -4.18
CA TYR A 218 34.26 18.07 -4.23
C TYR A 218 34.99 19.34 -4.68
N LYS A 219 34.48 20.07 -5.68
CA LYS A 219 35.06 21.35 -6.11
C LYS A 219 35.02 22.41 -4.98
N LYS A 220 33.89 22.50 -4.27
CA LYS A 220 33.75 23.42 -3.14
C LYS A 220 34.69 23.08 -1.99
N GLU A 221 34.95 21.80 -1.75
CA GLU A 221 35.90 21.38 -0.72
C GLU A 221 37.32 21.72 -1.11
N GLN A 222 37.73 21.50 -2.36
CA GLN A 222 39.04 21.93 -2.86
C GLN A 222 39.25 23.44 -2.81
N GLU A 223 38.24 24.24 -3.12
CA GLU A 223 38.31 25.68 -3.00
C GLU A 223 38.52 26.12 -1.54
N ARG A 224 37.80 25.52 -0.60
CA ARG A 224 37.96 25.78 0.83
C ARG A 224 39.36 25.40 1.36
N GLU A 225 39.92 24.30 0.85
CA GLU A 225 41.28 23.91 1.23
C GLU A 225 42.31 24.91 0.71
N LYS A 226 42.21 25.36 -0.53
CA LYS A 226 43.09 26.40 -1.10
C LYS A 226 42.98 27.73 -0.40
N GLU A 227 41.76 28.11 0.07
CA GLU A 227 41.60 29.33 0.88
C GLU A 227 42.27 29.21 2.26
N LYS A 228 42.18 28.02 2.89
CA LYS A 228 42.87 27.76 4.17
C LYS A 228 44.38 27.74 4.04
N GLU A 229 44.92 27.25 2.94
CA GLU A 229 46.37 27.29 2.66
C GLU A 229 46.86 28.75 2.49
N LYS A 230 46.13 29.55 1.71
CA LYS A 230 46.47 30.97 1.53
C LYS A 230 46.47 31.77 2.84
N GLN A 231 45.48 31.49 3.72
CA GLN A 231 45.42 32.15 5.04
C GLN A 231 46.60 31.75 5.94
N LYS A 232 47.15 30.55 5.81
CA LYS A 232 48.32 30.10 6.57
C LYS A 232 49.63 30.75 6.10
N ASP A 233 49.77 31.02 4.81
CA ASP A 233 50.93 31.68 4.25
C ASP A 233 50.98 33.18 4.59
N ASP A 234 49.82 33.84 4.65
CA ASP A 234 49.71 35.24 5.08
C ASP A 234 50.01 35.44 6.58
N ASP A 235 49.69 34.45 7.42
CA ASP A 235 49.95 34.53 8.88
C ASP A 235 51.46 34.30 9.24
N HIS A 236 52.23 33.69 8.32
CA HIS A 236 53.65 33.42 8.51
C HIS A 236 54.58 34.56 8.00
N SER A 237 54.06 35.44 7.13
CA SER A 237 54.86 36.52 6.53
C SER A 237 55.02 37.73 7.46
N GLY A 238 54.36 37.75 8.63
CA GLY A 238 54.38 38.85 9.58
C GLY A 238 55.41 38.74 10.75
N LEU A 239 56.25 37.67 10.79
CA LEU A 239 57.10 37.39 11.95
C LEU A 239 58.61 37.66 11.74
N ASP A 240 59.04 38.19 10.59
CA ASP A 240 60.48 38.43 10.31
C ASP A 240 60.89 39.91 10.28
N GLU A 241 60.19 40.83 10.99
CA GLU A 241 60.66 42.19 11.19
C GLU A 241 60.67 42.56 12.70
N VAL A 242 61.70 42.11 13.43
CA VAL A 242 62.20 42.80 14.66
C VAL A 242 63.66 42.62 14.75
#